data_a2dcac642fc1216aca8fcdba5bd1d375
#
_entry.id   a2dcac642fc1216aca8fcdba5bd1d375
#
_cell.length_a   1.000
_cell.length_b   1.000
_cell.length_c   1.000
_cell.angle_alpha   90.00
_cell.angle_beta   90.00
_cell.angle_gamma   90.00
#
_symmetry.space_group_name_H-M   'P 1'
#
loop_
_entity.id
_entity.type
_entity.pdbx_description
1 polymer ?
#
loop_
_entity_poly.entity_id
_entity_poly.type
_entity_poly.pdbx_seq_one_letter_code
_entity_poly.pdbx_strand_id
1 'polypeptide(L)'
;MNIEGTYTFAAPRDVVWPMMLDPDVLAKAMPGCEKLEQTDENSYSGILNIRVGPVQGRFNGSVVLSDINAPEGYTLALKGNGAPGFVNGTGTMELIDEGDSCTVKYTSDAQVGGRLAGVGQRLLETSARAIVRQSLEAMDQQINAKMHPEMDEEGDVVETAVSPPSQTAFAVGVAKNMLTEMIPPEQQEKAKIAGAATVGLFLLAMVLFIVRLSAKARRRRYAHEIADVLEARARR
;
A
#
# COMPACT_ATOMS: atom_id res chain seq x y z
N MET A 1 -1.67 -16.98 15.72
CA MET A 1 -1.03 -16.55 14.43
C MET A 1 0.10 -15.62 14.77
N ASN A 2 1.33 -16.00 14.45
CA ASN A 2 2.50 -15.19 14.79
C ASN A 2 3.03 -14.47 13.54
N ILE A 3 3.31 -13.18 13.71
CA ILE A 3 3.89 -12.33 12.68
C ILE A 3 5.09 -11.62 13.29
N GLU A 4 6.20 -11.64 12.57
CA GLU A 4 7.41 -10.92 12.94
C GLU A 4 8.06 -10.32 11.70
N GLY A 5 8.82 -9.27 11.87
CA GLY A 5 9.57 -8.64 10.79
C GLY A 5 10.35 -7.43 11.25
N THR A 6 11.05 -6.85 10.28
CA THR A 6 11.81 -5.62 10.45
C THR A 6 11.53 -4.68 9.28
N TYR A 7 11.66 -3.38 9.54
CA TYR A 7 11.59 -2.34 8.51
C TYR A 7 12.55 -1.22 8.87
N THR A 8 13.34 -0.75 7.92
CA THR A 8 14.29 0.35 8.13
C THR A 8 13.77 1.61 7.49
N PHE A 9 13.57 2.67 8.28
CA PHE A 9 13.25 4.01 7.86
C PHE A 9 14.53 4.78 7.56
N ALA A 10 14.56 5.54 6.46
CA ALA A 10 15.65 6.44 6.12
C ALA A 10 15.54 7.78 6.90
N ALA A 11 15.33 7.68 8.22
CA ALA A 11 15.16 8.81 9.12
C ALA A 11 15.62 8.45 10.54
N PRO A 12 16.14 9.42 11.32
CA PRO A 12 16.52 9.21 12.71
C PRO A 12 15.36 8.74 13.57
N ARG A 13 15.65 7.95 14.60
CA ARG A 13 14.65 7.41 15.55
C ARG A 13 13.75 8.49 16.16
N ASP A 14 14.31 9.64 16.49
CA ASP A 14 13.58 10.75 17.12
C ASP A 14 12.54 11.39 16.16
N VAL A 15 12.68 11.19 14.86
CA VAL A 15 11.69 11.58 13.85
C VAL A 15 10.64 10.49 13.67
N VAL A 16 11.05 9.22 13.66
CA VAL A 16 10.15 8.05 13.47
C VAL A 16 9.23 7.87 14.66
N TRP A 17 9.76 7.95 15.88
CA TRP A 17 9.02 7.68 17.12
C TRP A 17 7.70 8.46 17.25
N PRO A 18 7.67 9.80 17.19
CA PRO A 18 6.43 10.55 17.33
C PRO A 18 5.43 10.25 16.21
N MET A 19 5.90 9.96 15.00
CA MET A 19 5.02 9.63 13.88
C MET A 19 4.36 8.26 14.01
N MET A 20 4.98 7.32 14.72
CA MET A 20 4.39 6.01 15.02
C MET A 20 3.28 6.08 16.09
N LEU A 21 3.14 7.21 16.77
CA LEU A 21 2.11 7.45 17.79
C LEU A 21 1.06 8.46 17.33
N ASP A 22 1.28 9.14 16.21
CA ASP A 22 0.39 10.15 15.65
C ASP A 22 -0.82 9.49 14.94
N PRO A 23 -2.06 9.69 15.42
CA PRO A 23 -3.24 9.08 14.83
C PRO A 23 -3.50 9.52 13.38
N ASP A 24 -3.14 10.74 13.00
CA ASP A 24 -3.33 11.23 11.63
C ASP A 24 -2.35 10.57 10.65
N VAL A 25 -1.11 10.36 11.08
CA VAL A 25 -0.10 9.64 10.32
C VAL A 25 -0.49 8.17 10.18
N LEU A 26 -0.90 7.53 11.27
CA LEU A 26 -1.33 6.13 11.29
C LEU A 26 -2.58 5.92 10.44
N ALA A 27 -3.58 6.82 10.51
CA ALA A 27 -4.79 6.73 9.70
C ALA A 27 -4.48 6.76 8.19
N LYS A 28 -3.55 7.62 7.77
CA LYS A 28 -3.11 7.72 6.37
C LYS A 28 -2.22 6.54 5.94
N ALA A 29 -1.47 5.96 6.86
CA ALA A 29 -0.57 4.85 6.59
C ALA A 29 -1.30 3.49 6.50
N MET A 30 -2.37 3.27 7.28
CA MET A 30 -3.06 1.98 7.33
C MET A 30 -4.02 1.78 6.16
N PRO A 31 -3.84 0.73 5.32
CA PRO A 31 -4.73 0.45 4.20
C PRO A 31 -6.14 0.11 4.69
N GLY A 32 -7.13 0.80 4.11
CA GLY A 32 -8.54 0.63 4.46
C GLY A 32 -8.96 1.28 5.78
N CYS A 33 -8.12 2.12 6.39
CA CYS A 33 -8.50 2.93 7.54
C CYS A 33 -9.54 3.99 7.11
N GLU A 34 -10.72 3.92 7.72
CA GLU A 34 -11.78 4.91 7.50
C GLU A 34 -11.79 5.97 8.60
N LYS A 35 -11.34 5.58 9.80
CA LYS A 35 -11.28 6.45 10.97
C LYS A 35 -10.26 5.90 11.95
N LEU A 36 -9.45 6.76 12.56
CA LEU A 36 -8.60 6.47 13.71
C LEU A 36 -8.59 7.68 14.62
N GLU A 37 -8.81 7.47 15.90
CA GLU A 37 -8.83 8.50 16.93
C GLU A 37 -8.06 8.02 18.15
N GLN A 38 -7.32 8.90 18.78
CA GLN A 38 -6.79 8.69 20.09
C GLN A 38 -7.90 8.96 21.11
N THR A 39 -8.25 7.94 21.91
CA THR A 39 -9.34 8.01 22.90
C THR A 39 -8.83 8.30 24.30
N ASP A 40 -7.57 7.98 24.56
CA ASP A 40 -6.86 8.26 25.81
C ASP A 40 -5.36 8.35 25.51
N GLU A 41 -4.53 8.74 26.48
CA GLU A 41 -3.08 8.94 26.34
C GLU A 41 -2.38 7.81 25.57
N ASN A 42 -2.76 6.55 25.87
CA ASN A 42 -2.17 5.35 25.28
C ASN A 42 -3.21 4.46 24.59
N SER A 43 -4.35 5.00 24.20
CA SER A 43 -5.46 4.23 23.65
C SER A 43 -5.97 4.85 22.34
N TYR A 44 -6.18 3.99 21.37
CA TYR A 44 -6.68 4.36 20.05
C TYR A 44 -7.91 3.54 19.71
N SER A 45 -8.85 4.12 18.99
CA SER A 45 -9.99 3.42 18.39
C SER A 45 -10.13 3.80 16.92
N GLY A 46 -10.59 2.85 16.11
CA GLY A 46 -10.71 3.10 14.69
C GLY A 46 -11.65 2.16 13.97
N ILE A 47 -11.89 2.48 12.71
CA ILE A 47 -12.69 1.68 11.79
C ILE A 47 -11.83 1.36 10.57
N LEU A 48 -11.64 0.05 10.32
CA LEU A 48 -10.88 -0.44 9.19
C LEU A 48 -11.79 -1.26 8.27
N ASN A 49 -11.75 -1.01 6.98
CA ASN A 49 -12.41 -1.80 5.96
C ASN A 49 -11.35 -2.67 5.26
N ILE A 50 -11.28 -3.93 5.65
CA ILE A 50 -10.21 -4.85 5.24
C ILE A 50 -10.80 -5.96 4.38
N ARG A 51 -9.99 -6.38 3.39
CA ARG A 51 -10.28 -7.55 2.56
C ARG A 51 -9.16 -8.58 2.71
N VAL A 52 -9.53 -9.81 3.10
CA VAL A 52 -8.62 -10.96 3.19
C VAL A 52 -9.18 -12.07 2.32
N GLY A 53 -8.60 -12.26 1.14
CA GLY A 53 -9.12 -13.19 0.14
C GLY A 53 -10.57 -12.90 -0.24
N PRO A 54 -11.49 -13.87 -0.07
CA PRO A 54 -12.92 -13.70 -0.37
C PRO A 54 -13.69 -12.96 0.73
N VAL A 55 -13.09 -12.76 1.91
CA VAL A 55 -13.74 -12.14 3.06
C VAL A 55 -13.40 -10.66 3.10
N GLN A 56 -14.43 -9.82 3.06
CA GLN A 56 -14.32 -8.38 3.20
C GLN A 56 -15.28 -7.89 4.28
N GLY A 57 -14.87 -6.85 5.02
CA GLY A 57 -15.76 -6.20 5.98
C GLY A 57 -15.11 -5.08 6.76
N ARG A 58 -15.98 -4.33 7.43
CA ARG A 58 -15.60 -3.27 8.37
C ARG A 58 -15.38 -3.89 9.75
N PHE A 59 -14.30 -3.48 10.38
CA PHE A 59 -13.94 -3.86 11.74
C PHE A 59 -13.82 -2.60 12.60
N ASN A 60 -14.48 -2.63 13.75
CA ASN A 60 -14.24 -1.65 14.80
C ASN A 60 -13.07 -2.17 15.64
N GLY A 61 -12.01 -1.40 15.68
CA GLY A 61 -10.76 -1.75 16.37
C GLY A 61 -10.48 -0.85 17.54
N SER A 62 -9.77 -1.39 18.51
CA SER A 62 -9.11 -0.63 19.57
C SER A 62 -7.70 -1.15 19.80
N VAL A 63 -6.79 -0.25 20.10
CA VAL A 63 -5.40 -0.54 20.44
C VAL A 63 -5.07 0.17 21.75
N VAL A 64 -4.43 -0.53 22.67
CA VAL A 64 -3.91 0.02 23.92
C VAL A 64 -2.40 -0.23 23.95
N LEU A 65 -1.63 0.81 24.19
CA LEU A 65 -0.18 0.73 24.36
C LEU A 65 0.16 0.55 25.84
N SER A 66 1.19 -0.25 26.11
CA SER A 66 1.75 -0.48 27.43
C SER A 66 3.27 -0.63 27.34
N ASP A 67 3.94 -0.68 28.48
CA ASP A 67 5.40 -0.86 28.59
C ASP A 67 6.17 0.11 27.66
N ILE A 68 5.70 1.36 27.62
CA ILE A 68 6.28 2.38 26.75
C ILE A 68 7.63 2.79 27.28
N ASN A 69 8.68 2.49 26.53
CA ASN A 69 10.07 2.91 26.76
C ASN A 69 10.50 3.86 25.64
N ALA A 70 10.13 5.14 25.79
CA ALA A 70 10.37 6.14 24.74
C ALA A 70 11.86 6.52 24.64
N PRO A 71 12.45 6.61 23.43
CA PRO A 71 11.89 6.31 22.11
C PRO A 71 12.23 4.89 21.60
N GLU A 72 12.45 3.93 22.48
CA GLU A 72 13.01 2.61 22.14
C GLU A 72 11.93 1.58 21.76
N GLY A 73 10.70 1.69 22.31
CA GLY A 73 9.65 0.74 21.98
C GLY A 73 8.44 0.75 22.90
N TYR A 74 7.50 -0.11 22.57
CA TYR A 74 6.27 -0.32 23.36
C TYR A 74 5.66 -1.70 23.06
N THR A 75 4.78 -2.13 23.96
CA THR A 75 3.87 -3.26 23.78
C THR A 75 2.50 -2.72 23.37
N LEU A 76 1.79 -3.44 22.50
CA LEU A 76 0.43 -3.11 22.11
C LEU A 76 -0.52 -4.29 22.32
N ALA A 77 -1.75 -4.00 22.73
CA ALA A 77 -2.85 -4.94 22.72
C ALA A 77 -3.93 -4.45 21.78
N LEU A 78 -4.31 -5.29 20.80
CA LEU A 78 -5.30 -4.94 19.79
C LEU A 78 -6.55 -5.81 19.93
N LYS A 79 -7.73 -5.21 19.71
CA LYS A 79 -9.01 -5.90 19.58
C LYS A 79 -9.74 -5.34 18.34
N GLY A 80 -10.25 -6.23 17.49
CA GLY A 80 -11.03 -5.86 16.33
C GLY A 80 -12.26 -6.74 16.19
N ASN A 81 -13.43 -6.14 15.97
CA ASN A 81 -14.70 -6.85 15.81
C ASN A 81 -15.45 -6.33 14.59
N GLY A 82 -16.03 -7.24 13.83
CA GLY A 82 -16.83 -6.91 12.65
C GLY A 82 -17.75 -8.05 12.23
N ALA A 83 -18.60 -7.82 11.25
CA ALA A 83 -19.51 -8.84 10.71
C ALA A 83 -18.78 -10.11 10.20
N PRO A 84 -17.54 -10.05 9.67
CA PRO A 84 -16.79 -11.24 9.28
C PRO A 84 -16.19 -12.03 10.45
N GLY A 85 -16.09 -11.45 11.63
CA GLY A 85 -15.45 -12.10 12.78
C GLY A 85 -14.70 -11.13 13.68
N PHE A 86 -13.72 -11.65 14.41
CA PHE A 86 -12.90 -10.88 15.33
C PHE A 86 -11.41 -11.19 15.17
N VAL A 87 -10.60 -10.25 15.64
CA VAL A 87 -9.14 -10.38 15.80
C VAL A 87 -8.78 -9.83 17.17
N ASN A 88 -8.08 -10.61 17.98
CA ASN A 88 -7.49 -10.14 19.24
C ASN A 88 -6.00 -10.50 19.23
N GLY A 89 -5.16 -9.59 19.63
CA GLY A 89 -3.73 -9.84 19.59
C GLY A 89 -2.94 -8.94 20.52
N THR A 90 -1.70 -9.33 20.72
CA THR A 90 -0.66 -8.53 21.37
C THR A 90 0.56 -8.45 20.46
N GLY A 91 1.32 -7.39 20.56
CA GLY A 91 2.55 -7.22 19.80
C GLY A 91 3.55 -6.33 20.52
N THR A 92 4.78 -6.37 20.06
CA THR A 92 5.86 -5.49 20.51
C THR A 92 6.44 -4.75 19.33
N MET A 93 6.83 -3.51 19.56
CA MET A 93 7.54 -2.66 18.62
C MET A 93 8.84 -2.20 19.29
N GLU A 94 9.96 -2.41 18.64
CA GLU A 94 11.29 -2.01 19.09
C GLU A 94 11.94 -1.15 18.01
N LEU A 95 12.45 0.03 18.38
CA LEU A 95 13.09 0.98 17.47
C LEU A 95 14.59 0.99 17.76
N ILE A 96 15.36 0.48 16.82
CA ILE A 96 16.81 0.40 16.87
C ILE A 96 17.38 1.63 16.18
N ASP A 97 18.15 2.43 16.92
CA ASP A 97 18.82 3.62 16.42
C ASP A 97 20.06 3.23 15.61
N GLU A 98 20.13 3.68 14.38
CA GLU A 98 21.30 3.49 13.48
C GLU A 98 21.89 4.84 13.02
N GLY A 99 21.60 5.91 13.78
CA GLY A 99 22.04 7.28 13.48
C GLY A 99 21.13 7.97 12.49
N ASP A 100 21.47 7.97 11.20
CA ASP A 100 20.67 8.59 10.15
C ASP A 100 19.46 7.74 9.71
N SER A 101 19.35 6.53 10.22
CA SER A 101 18.26 5.59 9.97
C SER A 101 17.74 4.96 11.27
N CYS A 102 16.55 4.40 11.22
CA CYS A 102 15.92 3.71 12.34
C CYS A 102 15.32 2.39 11.86
N THR A 103 15.74 1.28 12.45
CA THR A 103 15.16 -0.04 12.16
C THR A 103 14.10 -0.38 13.20
N VAL A 104 12.86 -0.53 12.74
CA VAL A 104 11.73 -1.03 13.52
C VAL A 104 11.67 -2.54 13.44
N LYS A 105 11.75 -3.21 14.59
CA LYS A 105 11.49 -4.64 14.74
C LYS A 105 10.15 -4.85 15.40
N TYR A 106 9.32 -5.71 14.84
CA TYR A 106 8.00 -6.00 15.40
C TYR A 106 7.75 -7.50 15.52
N THR A 107 7.00 -7.84 16.56
CA THR A 107 6.44 -9.18 16.74
C THR A 107 4.97 -9.05 17.11
N SER A 108 4.14 -10.00 16.73
CA SER A 108 2.77 -10.06 17.21
C SER A 108 2.25 -11.49 17.25
N ASP A 109 1.38 -11.76 18.22
CA ASP A 109 0.55 -12.95 18.29
C ASP A 109 -0.93 -12.55 18.28
N ALA A 110 -1.70 -13.14 17.35
CA ALA A 110 -3.10 -12.82 17.18
C ALA A 110 -3.98 -14.08 17.07
N GLN A 111 -5.16 -13.98 17.68
CA GLN A 111 -6.26 -14.94 17.54
C GLN A 111 -7.30 -14.35 16.61
N VAL A 112 -7.75 -15.16 15.66
CA VAL A 112 -8.75 -14.78 14.64
C VAL A 112 -9.92 -15.73 14.74
N GLY A 113 -11.15 -15.19 14.70
CA GLY A 113 -12.37 -16.00 14.77
C GLY A 113 -13.43 -15.60 13.75
N GLY A 114 -14.53 -16.36 13.71
CA GLY A 114 -15.63 -16.17 12.78
C GLY A 114 -15.29 -16.62 11.36
N ARG A 115 -15.99 -16.06 10.36
CA ARG A 115 -15.76 -16.37 8.93
C ARG A 115 -14.36 -16.04 8.46
N LEU A 116 -13.72 -15.05 9.11
CA LEU A 116 -12.36 -14.64 8.83
C LEU A 116 -11.38 -15.80 9.07
N ALA A 117 -11.54 -16.57 10.14
CA ALA A 117 -10.70 -17.74 10.42
C ALA A 117 -10.84 -18.84 9.34
N GLY A 118 -11.99 -18.91 8.67
CA GLY A 118 -12.26 -19.87 7.60
C GLY A 118 -11.46 -19.68 6.31
N VAL A 119 -10.76 -18.56 6.13
CA VAL A 119 -9.90 -18.35 4.94
C VAL A 119 -8.58 -19.12 5.01
N GLY A 120 -8.24 -19.65 6.18
CA GLY A 120 -7.04 -20.46 6.43
C GLY A 120 -5.86 -19.62 6.92
N GLN A 121 -5.07 -20.23 7.79
CA GLN A 121 -3.96 -19.59 8.50
C GLN A 121 -2.94 -18.93 7.57
N ARG A 122 -2.51 -19.63 6.52
CA ARG A 122 -1.52 -19.13 5.55
C ARG A 122 -1.96 -17.83 4.88
N LEU A 123 -3.24 -17.74 4.46
CA LEU A 123 -3.76 -16.54 3.83
C LEU A 123 -3.89 -15.39 4.83
N LEU A 124 -4.28 -15.68 6.08
CA LEU A 124 -4.32 -14.70 7.17
C LEU A 124 -2.92 -14.10 7.42
N GLU A 125 -1.91 -14.96 7.61
CA GLU A 125 -0.53 -14.52 7.87
C GLU A 125 0.05 -13.70 6.71
N THR A 126 -0.12 -14.17 5.46
CA THR A 126 0.36 -13.43 4.27
C THR A 126 -0.32 -12.07 4.16
N SER A 127 -1.64 -12.01 4.39
CA SER A 127 -2.39 -10.74 4.34
C SER A 127 -1.98 -9.80 5.45
N ALA A 128 -1.79 -10.30 6.67
CA ALA A 128 -1.39 -9.48 7.80
C ALA A 128 0.04 -8.91 7.63
N ARG A 129 1.00 -9.72 7.15
CA ARG A 129 2.34 -9.24 6.79
C ARG A 129 2.28 -8.16 5.71
N ALA A 130 1.42 -8.33 4.70
CA ALA A 130 1.25 -7.35 3.64
C ALA A 130 0.66 -6.03 4.16
N ILE A 131 -0.32 -6.07 5.09
CA ILE A 131 -0.90 -4.88 5.73
C ILE A 131 0.18 -4.14 6.52
N VAL A 132 0.93 -4.82 7.39
CA VAL A 132 1.99 -4.22 8.20
C VAL A 132 3.04 -3.57 7.30
N ARG A 133 3.52 -4.29 6.30
CA ARG A 133 4.52 -3.79 5.36
C ARG A 133 4.03 -2.54 4.61
N GLN A 134 2.82 -2.56 4.06
CA GLN A 134 2.24 -1.40 3.38
C GLN A 134 2.05 -0.20 4.31
N SER A 135 1.67 -0.45 5.57
CA SER A 135 1.55 0.62 6.56
C SER A 135 2.91 1.26 6.85
N LEU A 136 3.97 0.47 7.01
CA LEU A 136 5.32 0.97 7.24
C LEU A 136 5.87 1.71 6.01
N GLU A 137 5.65 1.19 4.80
CA GLU A 137 6.02 1.85 3.53
C GLU A 137 5.29 3.20 3.36
N ALA A 138 3.99 3.26 3.67
CA ALA A 138 3.21 4.50 3.60
C ALA A 138 3.64 5.51 4.67
N MET A 139 4.01 5.05 5.85
CA MET A 139 4.58 5.90 6.91
C MET A 139 5.95 6.46 6.49
N ASP A 140 6.82 5.64 5.90
CA ASP A 140 8.12 6.07 5.38
C ASP A 140 7.98 7.19 4.34
N GLN A 141 7.00 7.07 3.44
CA GLN A 141 6.69 8.12 2.48
C GLN A 141 6.28 9.43 3.18
N GLN A 142 5.46 9.36 4.24
CA GLN A 142 5.07 10.54 5.01
C GLN A 142 6.24 11.17 5.76
N ILE A 143 7.14 10.35 6.33
CA ILE A 143 8.37 10.80 6.98
C ILE A 143 9.25 11.52 5.98
N ASN A 144 9.49 10.91 4.82
CA ASN A 144 10.32 11.49 3.77
C ASN A 144 9.74 12.81 3.23
N ALA A 145 8.43 12.88 3.01
CA ALA A 145 7.76 14.11 2.60
C ALA A 145 7.88 15.23 3.66
N LYS A 146 7.87 14.88 4.95
CA LYS A 146 8.04 15.82 6.05
C LYS A 146 9.49 16.31 6.21
N MET A 147 10.47 15.42 5.94
CA MET A 147 11.91 15.76 6.02
C MET A 147 12.41 16.53 4.78
N HIS A 148 11.80 16.28 3.63
CA HIS A 148 12.17 16.88 2.34
C HIS A 148 10.92 17.49 1.69
N PRO A 149 10.38 18.61 2.25
CA PRO A 149 9.22 19.26 1.64
C PRO A 149 9.59 19.75 0.23
N GLU A 150 8.81 19.34 -0.76
CA GLU A 150 8.92 19.90 -2.10
C GLU A 150 8.46 21.36 -2.05
N MET A 151 9.34 22.29 -2.44
CA MET A 151 9.02 23.70 -2.61
C MET A 151 8.65 23.93 -4.08
N ASP A 152 7.57 24.66 -4.32
CA ASP A 152 7.26 25.14 -5.65
C ASP A 152 8.23 26.28 -6.08
N GLU A 153 8.12 26.71 -7.33
CA GLU A 153 8.97 27.79 -7.86
C GLU A 153 8.72 29.15 -7.15
N GLU A 154 7.66 29.26 -6.36
CA GLU A 154 7.30 30.44 -5.56
C GLU A 154 7.79 30.34 -4.11
N GLY A 155 8.34 29.17 -3.68
CA GLY A 155 8.90 28.94 -2.35
C GLY A 155 7.85 28.53 -1.31
N ASP A 156 6.62 28.20 -1.74
CA ASP A 156 5.59 27.65 -0.89
C ASP A 156 5.74 26.12 -0.78
N VAL A 157 5.51 25.59 0.42
CA VAL A 157 5.56 24.14 0.68
C VAL A 157 4.38 23.46 -0.01
N VAL A 158 4.65 22.68 -1.05
CA VAL A 158 3.63 21.84 -1.68
C VAL A 158 3.30 20.70 -0.72
N GLU A 159 2.14 20.75 -0.10
CA GLU A 159 1.63 19.66 0.72
C GLU A 159 1.32 18.47 -0.19
N THR A 160 2.34 17.61 -0.42
CA THR A 160 2.17 16.39 -1.20
C THR A 160 1.21 15.48 -0.44
N ALA A 161 -0.05 15.48 -0.86
CA ALA A 161 -1.08 14.64 -0.27
C ALA A 161 -0.73 13.17 -0.50
N VAL A 162 -0.06 12.55 0.47
CA VAL A 162 0.18 11.10 0.48
C VAL A 162 -1.17 10.43 0.65
N SER A 163 -1.74 9.99 -0.47
CA SER A 163 -3.02 9.28 -0.46
C SER A 163 -2.86 7.92 0.21
N PRO A 164 -3.80 7.52 1.08
CA PRO A 164 -3.76 6.20 1.69
C PRO A 164 -3.73 5.11 0.62
N PRO A 165 -2.96 4.03 0.83
CA PRO A 165 -2.83 2.94 -0.14
C PRO A 165 -4.19 2.38 -0.50
N SER A 166 -4.53 2.38 -1.80
CA SER A 166 -5.83 1.94 -2.28
C SER A 166 -6.01 0.42 -2.07
N GLN A 167 -7.24 -0.03 -1.86
CA GLN A 167 -7.57 -1.45 -1.71
C GLN A 167 -7.14 -2.29 -2.93
N THR A 168 -7.08 -1.68 -4.12
CA THR A 168 -6.56 -2.31 -5.34
C THR A 168 -5.05 -2.50 -5.28
N ALA A 169 -4.30 -1.53 -4.77
CA ALA A 169 -2.85 -1.67 -4.53
C ALA A 169 -2.56 -2.77 -3.50
N PHE A 170 -3.39 -2.87 -2.45
CA PHE A 170 -3.33 -3.95 -1.47
C PHE A 170 -3.55 -5.34 -2.11
N ALA A 171 -4.60 -5.51 -2.92
CA ALA A 171 -4.88 -6.78 -3.59
C ALA A 171 -3.76 -7.19 -4.55
N VAL A 172 -3.16 -6.24 -5.28
CA VAL A 172 -2.01 -6.47 -6.15
C VAL A 172 -0.76 -6.82 -5.34
N GLY A 173 -0.52 -6.15 -4.21
CA GLY A 173 0.60 -6.44 -3.30
C GLY A 173 0.54 -7.84 -2.72
N VAL A 174 -0.63 -8.29 -2.25
CA VAL A 174 -0.85 -9.66 -1.74
C VAL A 174 -0.63 -10.69 -2.87
N ALA A 175 -1.17 -10.45 -4.06
CA ALA A 175 -0.98 -11.34 -5.21
C ALA A 175 0.49 -11.43 -5.64
N LYS A 176 1.20 -10.32 -5.64
CA LYS A 176 2.65 -10.27 -5.96
C LYS A 176 3.47 -11.03 -4.94
N ASN A 177 3.20 -10.86 -3.65
CA ASN A 177 3.93 -11.57 -2.59
C ASN A 177 3.67 -13.08 -2.62
N MET A 178 2.42 -13.52 -2.90
CA MET A 178 2.10 -14.93 -3.09
C MET A 178 2.87 -15.54 -4.27
N LEU A 179 2.97 -14.82 -5.39
CA LEU A 179 3.74 -15.28 -6.56
C LEU A 179 5.23 -15.35 -6.25
N THR A 180 5.76 -14.40 -5.48
CA THR A 180 7.20 -14.38 -5.14
C THR A 180 7.59 -15.53 -4.19
N GLU A 181 6.71 -15.90 -3.25
CA GLU A 181 6.94 -17.04 -2.35
C GLU A 181 6.78 -18.40 -3.02
N MET A 182 6.03 -18.47 -4.13
CA MET A 182 5.84 -19.73 -4.88
C MET A 182 6.98 -20.02 -5.86
N ILE A 183 7.85 -19.06 -6.18
CA ILE A 183 8.96 -19.22 -7.14
C ILE A 183 10.25 -19.47 -6.36
N PRO A 184 10.93 -20.62 -6.57
CA PRO A 184 12.23 -20.90 -5.96
C PRO A 184 13.27 -19.81 -6.30
N PRO A 185 14.19 -19.47 -5.38
CA PRO A 185 15.14 -18.36 -5.56
C PRO A 185 16.03 -18.49 -6.82
N GLU A 186 16.33 -19.71 -7.25
CA GLU A 186 17.11 -19.96 -8.48
C GLU A 186 16.39 -19.55 -9.79
N GLN A 187 15.06 -19.42 -9.77
CA GLN A 187 14.27 -19.04 -10.95
C GLN A 187 13.88 -17.57 -10.97
N GLN A 188 14.09 -16.83 -9.88
CA GLN A 188 13.71 -15.42 -9.78
C GLN A 188 14.51 -14.53 -10.73
N GLU A 189 15.79 -14.83 -10.96
CA GLU A 189 16.63 -14.06 -11.88
C GLU A 189 16.21 -14.24 -13.35
N LYS A 190 15.85 -15.46 -13.73
CA LYS A 190 15.36 -15.78 -15.08
C LYS A 190 13.95 -15.20 -15.32
N ALA A 191 13.10 -15.15 -14.29
CA ALA A 191 11.76 -14.57 -14.37
C ALA A 191 11.78 -13.04 -14.52
N LYS A 192 12.75 -12.34 -13.91
CA LYS A 192 12.94 -10.89 -14.07
C LYS A 192 13.32 -10.53 -15.52
N ILE A 193 14.18 -11.32 -16.15
CA ILE A 193 14.63 -11.10 -17.54
C ILE A 193 13.49 -11.43 -18.53
N ALA A 194 12.76 -12.52 -18.31
CA ALA A 194 11.63 -12.91 -19.14
C ALA A 194 10.44 -11.95 -19.00
N GLY A 195 10.16 -11.45 -17.79
CA GLY A 195 9.12 -10.45 -17.54
C GLY A 195 9.39 -9.12 -18.21
N ALA A 196 10.64 -8.65 -18.21
CA ALA A 196 11.01 -7.40 -18.91
C ALA A 196 10.86 -7.53 -20.44
N ALA A 197 11.19 -8.69 -21.00
CA ALA A 197 11.05 -8.93 -22.44
C ALA A 197 9.58 -9.01 -22.87
N THR A 198 8.70 -9.64 -22.09
CA THR A 198 7.26 -9.74 -22.41
C THR A 198 6.54 -8.40 -22.28
N VAL A 199 6.86 -7.58 -21.28
CA VAL A 199 6.31 -6.22 -21.13
C VAL A 199 6.78 -5.32 -22.27
N GLY A 200 8.06 -5.41 -22.68
CA GLY A 200 8.59 -4.67 -23.84
C GLY A 200 7.87 -5.04 -25.14
N LEU A 201 7.62 -6.32 -25.37
CA LEU A 201 6.91 -6.81 -26.55
C LEU A 201 5.44 -6.38 -26.58
N PHE A 202 4.78 -6.37 -25.41
CA PHE A 202 3.39 -5.90 -25.28
C PHE A 202 3.27 -4.40 -25.51
N LEU A 203 4.20 -3.60 -24.97
CA LEU A 203 4.24 -2.15 -25.22
C LEU A 203 4.52 -1.85 -26.69
N LEU A 204 5.42 -2.58 -27.35
CA LEU A 204 5.68 -2.44 -28.78
C LEU A 204 4.45 -2.79 -29.62
N ALA A 205 3.75 -3.88 -29.28
CA ALA A 205 2.50 -4.27 -29.95
C ALA A 205 1.39 -3.23 -29.76
N MET A 206 1.28 -2.65 -28.56
CA MET A 206 0.32 -1.58 -28.25
C MET A 206 0.63 -0.30 -29.02
N VAL A 207 1.89 0.11 -29.12
CA VAL A 207 2.31 1.27 -29.92
C VAL A 207 2.00 1.03 -31.42
N LEU A 208 2.33 -0.13 -31.96
CA LEU A 208 2.02 -0.50 -33.34
C LEU A 208 0.50 -0.53 -33.60
N PHE A 209 -0.30 -0.98 -32.64
CA PHE A 209 -1.76 -0.96 -32.70
C PHE A 209 -2.31 0.47 -32.73
N ILE A 210 -1.80 1.36 -31.88
CA ILE A 210 -2.18 2.78 -31.84
C ILE A 210 -1.79 3.49 -33.17
N VAL A 211 -0.59 3.20 -33.68
CA VAL A 211 -0.14 3.76 -34.98
C VAL A 211 -1.03 3.27 -36.11
N ARG A 212 -1.44 1.99 -36.13
CA ARG A 212 -2.40 1.47 -37.12
C ARG A 212 -3.77 2.10 -37.02
N LEU A 213 -4.29 2.33 -35.80
CA LEU A 213 -5.57 3.02 -35.62
C LEU A 213 -5.52 4.47 -36.08
N SER A 214 -4.44 5.19 -35.79
CA SER A 214 -4.25 6.59 -36.22
C SER A 214 -4.07 6.71 -37.73
N ALA A 215 -3.39 5.75 -38.37
CA ALA A 215 -3.26 5.69 -39.84
C ALA A 215 -4.60 5.41 -40.51
N LYS A 216 -5.45 4.54 -39.91
CA LYS A 216 -6.80 4.25 -40.45
C LYS A 216 -7.74 5.45 -40.29
N ALA A 217 -7.61 6.21 -39.19
CA ALA A 217 -8.37 7.44 -38.96
C ALA A 217 -7.96 8.56 -39.95
N ARG A 218 -6.66 8.71 -40.23
CA ARG A 218 -6.16 9.67 -41.24
C ARG A 218 -6.68 9.33 -42.64
N ARG A 219 -6.65 8.07 -43.05
CA ARG A 219 -7.18 7.65 -44.36
C ARG A 219 -8.68 7.95 -44.53
N ARG A 220 -9.47 7.85 -43.47
CA ARG A 220 -10.90 8.20 -43.51
C ARG A 220 -11.12 9.71 -43.65
N ARG A 221 -10.31 10.56 -43.02
CA ARG A 221 -10.39 12.03 -43.17
C ARG A 221 -10.03 12.48 -44.57
N TYR A 222 -8.97 11.95 -45.17
CA TYR A 222 -8.61 12.26 -46.55
C TYR A 222 -9.67 11.79 -47.57
N ALA A 223 -10.33 10.66 -47.35
CA ALA A 223 -11.40 10.17 -48.20
C ALA A 223 -12.64 11.09 -48.15
N HIS A 224 -13.00 11.65 -46.99
CA HIS A 224 -14.07 12.63 -46.88
C HIS A 224 -13.71 13.95 -47.55
N GLU A 225 -12.52 14.45 -47.36
CA GLU A 225 -12.05 15.71 -47.98
C GLU A 225 -12.02 15.64 -49.52
N ILE A 226 -11.61 14.50 -50.09
CA ILE A 226 -11.64 14.27 -51.52
C ILE A 226 -13.09 14.16 -52.05
N ALA A 227 -14.00 13.53 -51.32
CA ALA A 227 -15.40 13.43 -51.68
C ALA A 227 -16.08 14.80 -51.73
N ASP A 228 -15.84 15.66 -50.74
CA ASP A 228 -16.39 17.02 -50.68
C ASP A 228 -15.88 17.91 -51.83
N VAL A 229 -14.59 17.77 -52.20
CA VAL A 229 -14.01 18.51 -53.33
C VAL A 229 -14.61 18.05 -54.67
N LEU A 230 -14.85 16.75 -54.86
CA LEU A 230 -15.46 16.21 -56.07
C LEU A 230 -16.94 16.61 -56.20
N GLU A 231 -17.70 16.63 -55.11
CA GLU A 231 -19.09 17.12 -55.10
C GLU A 231 -19.17 18.62 -55.43
N ALA A 232 -18.26 19.43 -54.89
CA ALA A 232 -18.21 20.86 -55.16
C ALA A 232 -17.87 21.16 -56.63
N ARG A 233 -17.12 20.27 -57.32
CA ARG A 233 -16.76 20.39 -58.72
C ARG A 233 -17.86 19.91 -59.68
N ALA A 234 -18.71 18.97 -59.24
CA ALA A 234 -19.85 18.46 -60.00
C ALA A 234 -21.06 19.41 -59.97
N ARG A 235 -21.08 20.40 -59.13
CA ARG A 235 -22.15 21.42 -59.04
C ARG A 235 -21.85 22.72 -59.80
N ARG A 236 -20.71 22.78 -60.47
CA ARG A 236 -20.34 23.86 -61.42
C ARG A 236 -20.44 23.40 -62.86
#